data_82b52a0f6bd9f1317955f2e4266fe6bb
#
_entry.id   82b52a0f6bd9f1317955f2e4266fe6bb
#
_cell.length_a   1.000
_cell.length_b   1.000
_cell.length_c   1.000
_cell.angle_alpha   90.00
_cell.angle_beta   90.00
_cell.angle_gamma   90.00
#
_symmetry.space_group_name_H-M   'P 1'
#
loop_
_entity.id
_entity.type
_entity.pdbx_description
1 polymer ?
#
loop_
_entity_poly.entity_id
_entity_poly.type
_entity_poly.pdbx_seq_one_letter_code
_entity_poly.pdbx_strand_id
1 'polypeptide(L)'
;NIEDNANTILEKYLAANNIHSVSIFPDVHYCSAELPVGVAFKTSDVFYPLITGKDMGCGVMYLRIDKKDYLKPFNKNEHYNAFNKESYLMTDEGLGGGNHFLSIEEDETHMYVICHTDSRNLGIYFYQKMYKMLQDKYNNEINYLPIEDATEQFVNEYNSILDYATKRRKEFVIKNFNFLIKNKYLNEKADYVI
;
A
#
# COMPACT_ATOMS: atom_id res chain seq x y z
N ASN A 1 -16.81 -2.44 18.99
CA ASN A 1 -15.91 -3.15 19.92
C ASN A 1 -14.67 -3.56 19.16
N ILE A 2 -13.51 -3.33 19.75
CA ILE A 2 -12.22 -3.80 19.22
C ILE A 2 -12.03 -5.24 19.70
N GLU A 3 -11.46 -6.11 18.86
CA GLU A 3 -11.10 -7.48 19.25
C GLU A 3 -10.11 -7.47 20.43
N ASP A 4 -10.24 -8.38 21.38
CA ASP A 4 -9.41 -8.43 22.59
C ASP A 4 -7.91 -8.52 22.26
N ASN A 5 -7.54 -9.32 21.26
CA ASN A 5 -6.15 -9.45 20.82
C ASN A 5 -5.59 -8.15 20.23
N ALA A 6 -6.39 -7.43 19.43
CA ALA A 6 -6.00 -6.13 18.88
C ALA A 6 -5.87 -5.10 20.02
N ASN A 7 -6.79 -5.10 20.99
CA ASN A 7 -6.75 -4.19 22.12
C ASN A 7 -5.49 -4.39 22.98
N THR A 8 -5.14 -5.64 23.28
CA THR A 8 -3.93 -5.98 24.05
C THR A 8 -2.65 -5.44 23.39
N ILE A 9 -2.56 -5.53 22.06
CA ILE A 9 -1.42 -5.00 21.32
C ILE A 9 -1.41 -3.47 21.34
N LEU A 10 -2.56 -2.83 21.16
CA LEU A 10 -2.68 -1.37 21.24
C LEU A 10 -2.26 -0.83 22.60
N GLU A 11 -2.67 -1.47 23.70
CA GLU A 11 -2.25 -1.11 25.05
C GLU A 11 -0.73 -1.22 25.23
N LYS A 12 -0.09 -2.26 24.69
CA LYS A 12 1.35 -2.43 24.71
C LYS A 12 2.07 -1.27 24.02
N TYR A 13 1.57 -0.83 22.85
CA TYR A 13 2.16 0.32 22.14
C TYR A 13 1.87 1.65 22.82
N LEU A 14 0.68 1.84 23.35
CA LEU A 14 0.31 3.06 24.10
C LEU A 14 1.13 3.25 25.39
N ALA A 15 1.62 2.17 25.97
CA ALA A 15 2.51 2.23 27.13
C ALA A 15 3.95 2.64 26.78
N ALA A 16 4.32 2.70 25.49
CA ALA A 16 5.65 3.09 25.06
C ALA A 16 5.81 4.64 25.05
N ASN A 17 6.85 5.15 25.71
CA ASN A 17 7.08 6.60 25.88
C ASN A 17 7.31 7.38 24.57
N ASN A 18 7.67 6.69 23.49
CA ASN A 18 7.94 7.26 22.17
C ASN A 18 6.75 7.18 21.20
N ILE A 19 5.59 6.72 21.68
CA ILE A 19 4.32 6.76 20.93
C ILE A 19 3.43 7.82 21.58
N HIS A 20 3.18 8.91 20.85
CA HIS A 20 2.39 10.03 21.36
C HIS A 20 0.89 9.83 21.22
N SER A 21 0.48 9.17 20.13
CA SER A 21 -0.93 8.89 19.89
C SER A 21 -1.12 7.73 18.93
N VAL A 22 -2.26 7.09 19.07
CA VAL A 22 -2.74 6.05 18.16
C VAL A 22 -4.10 6.48 17.64
N SER A 23 -4.27 6.50 16.32
CA SER A 23 -5.57 6.66 15.66
C SER A 23 -6.09 5.28 15.27
N ILE A 24 -7.33 4.97 15.67
CA ILE A 24 -7.96 3.68 15.43
C ILE A 24 -9.08 3.88 14.41
N PHE A 25 -9.04 3.10 13.33
CA PHE A 25 -10.03 3.16 12.25
C PHE A 25 -11.09 2.06 12.42
N PRO A 26 -12.25 2.18 11.73
CA PRO A 26 -13.37 1.24 11.90
C PRO A 26 -13.06 -0.21 11.54
N ASP A 27 -12.04 -0.44 10.72
CA ASP A 27 -11.58 -1.75 10.27
C ASP A 27 -10.50 -2.37 11.17
N VAL A 28 -10.28 -1.82 12.37
CA VAL A 28 -9.27 -2.34 13.30
C VAL A 28 -9.52 -3.81 13.64
N HIS A 29 -8.51 -4.64 13.41
CA HIS A 29 -8.55 -6.07 13.71
C HIS A 29 -7.14 -6.61 13.98
N TYR A 30 -7.09 -7.79 14.60
CA TYR A 30 -5.84 -8.52 14.81
C TYR A 30 -5.32 -9.07 13.48
N CYS A 31 -4.06 -8.81 13.20
CA CYS A 31 -3.31 -9.47 12.14
C CYS A 31 -2.16 -10.28 12.73
N SER A 32 -1.68 -11.29 12.03
CA SER A 32 -0.50 -12.04 12.46
C SER A 32 0.68 -11.10 12.67
N ALA A 33 1.49 -11.31 13.67
CA ALA A 33 2.75 -10.60 13.90
C ALA A 33 2.71 -9.31 14.73
N GLU A 34 1.95 -9.30 15.80
CA GLU A 34 2.05 -8.26 16.85
C GLU A 34 1.61 -6.84 16.42
N LEU A 35 0.92 -6.69 15.30
CA LEU A 35 0.34 -5.43 14.86
C LEU A 35 -1.15 -5.55 14.59
N PRO A 36 -1.97 -4.62 15.10
CA PRO A 36 -3.33 -4.45 14.63
C PRO A 36 -3.32 -3.74 13.26
N VAL A 37 -4.17 -4.19 12.35
CA VAL A 37 -4.50 -3.47 11.11
C VAL A 37 -5.53 -2.40 11.43
N GLY A 38 -5.62 -1.35 10.60
CA GLY A 38 -6.58 -0.27 10.79
C GLY A 38 -6.18 0.71 11.90
N VAL A 39 -4.88 0.97 12.06
CA VAL A 39 -4.34 1.93 13.03
C VAL A 39 -3.24 2.79 12.44
N ALA A 40 -3.09 4.00 12.97
CA ALA A 40 -1.95 4.86 12.69
C ALA A 40 -1.31 5.32 14.00
N PHE A 41 0.01 5.29 14.05
CA PHE A 41 0.80 5.68 15.21
C PHE A 41 1.55 6.99 14.92
N LYS A 42 1.49 7.92 15.87
CA LYS A 42 2.37 9.08 15.88
C LYS A 42 3.52 8.84 16.86
N THR A 43 4.72 8.73 16.33
CA THR A 43 5.94 8.51 17.10
C THR A 43 6.82 9.76 17.11
N SER A 44 7.78 9.85 18.02
CA SER A 44 8.86 10.84 18.00
C SER A 44 10.21 10.18 18.04
N ASP A 45 11.07 10.64 17.14
CA ASP A 45 12.49 10.31 17.10
C ASP A 45 12.80 8.82 17.01
N VAL A 46 11.84 8.02 16.50
CA VAL A 46 11.99 6.58 16.33
C VAL A 46 11.29 6.04 15.08
N PHE A 47 11.84 4.97 14.50
CA PHE A 47 11.17 4.12 13.53
C PHE A 47 10.86 2.77 14.15
N TYR A 48 9.64 2.28 13.96
CA TYR A 48 9.25 0.93 14.38
C TYR A 48 9.23 0.01 13.15
N PRO A 49 10.16 -0.93 13.00
CA PRO A 49 10.18 -1.85 11.85
C PRO A 49 8.89 -2.65 11.70
N LEU A 50 8.32 -3.14 12.81
CA LEU A 50 7.05 -3.87 12.79
C LEU A 50 5.89 -3.00 12.30
N ILE A 51 5.78 -1.74 12.77
CA ILE A 51 4.73 -0.81 12.34
C ILE A 51 4.92 -0.40 10.88
N THR A 52 6.16 -0.19 10.46
CA THR A 52 6.47 0.12 9.06
C THR A 52 6.12 -1.07 8.15
N GLY A 53 6.35 -2.30 8.64
CA GLY A 53 5.97 -3.53 7.97
C GLY A 53 6.78 -3.84 6.72
N LYS A 54 6.48 -5.00 6.13
CA LYS A 54 7.07 -5.47 4.87
C LYS A 54 6.42 -4.82 3.64
N ASP A 55 5.14 -4.47 3.77
CA ASP A 55 4.34 -3.84 2.72
C ASP A 55 4.52 -2.32 2.73
N MET A 56 5.77 -1.88 2.82
CA MET A 56 6.12 -0.47 2.92
C MET A 56 5.55 0.33 1.75
N GLY A 57 4.89 1.45 2.08
CA GLY A 57 4.24 2.30 1.09
C GLY A 57 2.95 1.72 0.53
N CYS A 58 2.40 0.66 1.15
CA CYS A 58 1.08 0.14 0.81
C CYS A 58 0.03 1.26 0.85
N GLY A 59 -0.83 1.28 -0.14
CA GLY A 59 -1.82 2.33 -0.27
C GLY A 59 -2.74 2.12 -1.46
N VAL A 60 -3.74 2.97 -1.57
CA VAL A 60 -4.71 2.95 -2.65
C VAL A 60 -4.54 4.16 -3.56
N MET A 61 -4.66 3.94 -4.85
CA MET A 61 -4.79 4.99 -5.85
C MET A 61 -5.95 4.65 -6.77
N TYR A 62 -6.72 5.63 -7.15
CA TYR A 62 -7.77 5.44 -8.14
C TYR A 62 -7.69 6.49 -9.27
N LEU A 63 -8.24 6.11 -10.40
CA LEU A 63 -8.42 6.96 -11.57
C LEU A 63 -9.93 6.99 -11.84
N ARG A 64 -10.50 8.19 -11.94
CA ARG A 64 -11.93 8.40 -12.18
C ARG A 64 -12.18 8.84 -13.62
N ILE A 65 -13.13 8.20 -14.28
CA ILE A 65 -13.52 8.44 -15.68
C ILE A 65 -15.02 8.74 -15.72
N ASP A 66 -15.45 9.73 -16.49
CA ASP A 66 -16.87 10.05 -16.69
C ASP A 66 -17.53 8.95 -17.54
N LYS A 67 -18.70 8.46 -17.14
CA LYS A 67 -19.45 7.44 -17.89
C LYS A 67 -19.94 7.89 -19.27
N LYS A 68 -20.00 9.19 -19.55
CA LYS A 68 -20.30 9.68 -20.91
C LYS A 68 -19.28 9.22 -21.95
N ASP A 69 -18.06 8.86 -21.52
CA ASP A 69 -16.98 8.39 -22.37
C ASP A 69 -17.03 6.89 -22.67
N TYR A 70 -18.03 6.17 -22.13
CA TYR A 70 -18.24 4.74 -22.40
C TYR A 70 -18.74 4.51 -23.82
N LEU A 71 -18.15 3.54 -24.48
CA LEU A 71 -18.56 3.10 -25.82
C LEU A 71 -19.34 1.78 -25.80
N LYS A 72 -19.08 0.92 -24.83
CA LYS A 72 -19.75 -0.38 -24.70
C LYS A 72 -19.73 -0.88 -23.25
N PRO A 73 -20.67 -1.76 -22.85
CA PRO A 73 -20.66 -2.39 -21.55
C PRO A 73 -19.37 -3.13 -21.28
N PHE A 74 -18.91 -3.09 -20.03
CA PHE A 74 -17.71 -3.73 -19.59
C PHE A 74 -17.90 -5.27 -19.47
N ASN A 75 -17.08 -6.04 -20.19
CA ASN A 75 -17.06 -7.49 -20.06
C ASN A 75 -15.97 -7.91 -19.06
N LYS A 76 -16.36 -8.28 -17.85
CA LYS A 76 -15.44 -8.64 -16.76
C LYS A 76 -14.47 -9.76 -17.14
N ASN A 77 -14.92 -10.79 -17.81
CA ASN A 77 -14.08 -11.94 -18.16
C ASN A 77 -13.08 -11.62 -19.27
N GLU A 78 -13.53 -10.90 -20.30
CA GLU A 78 -12.67 -10.47 -21.41
C GLU A 78 -11.58 -9.54 -20.91
N HIS A 79 -11.94 -8.56 -20.09
CA HIS A 79 -11.02 -7.60 -19.50
C HIS A 79 -10.01 -8.30 -18.58
N TYR A 80 -10.46 -9.15 -17.65
CA TYR A 80 -9.59 -9.85 -16.72
C TYR A 80 -8.52 -10.66 -17.44
N ASN A 81 -8.90 -11.44 -18.45
CA ASN A 81 -7.97 -12.29 -19.20
C ASN A 81 -6.96 -11.50 -20.03
N ALA A 82 -7.41 -10.42 -20.69
CA ALA A 82 -6.55 -9.61 -21.52
C ALA A 82 -5.62 -8.73 -20.68
N PHE A 83 -6.17 -8.11 -19.64
CA PHE A 83 -5.42 -7.20 -18.75
C PHE A 83 -4.36 -7.95 -17.93
N ASN A 84 -4.66 -9.16 -17.43
CA ASN A 84 -3.68 -9.99 -16.71
C ASN A 84 -2.46 -10.36 -17.56
N LYS A 85 -2.64 -10.55 -18.86
CA LYS A 85 -1.53 -10.82 -19.78
C LYS A 85 -0.65 -9.58 -20.01
N GLU A 86 -1.26 -8.38 -20.11
CA GLU A 86 -0.55 -7.13 -20.44
C GLU A 86 0.07 -6.45 -19.23
N SER A 87 -0.41 -6.70 -18.01
CA SER A 87 -0.05 -5.91 -16.82
C SER A 87 0.89 -6.58 -15.84
N TYR A 88 1.38 -7.79 -16.12
CA TYR A 88 2.30 -8.51 -15.23
C TYR A 88 1.75 -8.71 -13.79
N LEU A 89 0.43 -8.78 -13.63
CA LEU A 89 -0.21 -8.83 -12.31
C LEU A 89 0.27 -9.99 -11.44
N MET A 90 0.68 -11.09 -12.06
CA MET A 90 1.07 -12.34 -11.39
C MET A 90 2.59 -12.52 -11.27
N THR A 91 3.40 -11.53 -11.62
CA THR A 91 4.86 -11.58 -11.49
C THR A 91 5.34 -10.98 -10.17
N ASP A 92 6.59 -11.23 -9.77
CA ASP A 92 7.21 -10.61 -8.59
C ASP A 92 7.24 -9.06 -8.69
N GLU A 93 7.31 -8.52 -9.91
CA GLU A 93 7.20 -7.09 -10.20
C GLU A 93 5.74 -6.64 -10.39
N GLY A 94 4.79 -7.57 -10.36
CA GLY A 94 3.38 -7.32 -10.54
C GLY A 94 2.70 -6.74 -9.30
N LEU A 95 1.38 -6.87 -9.28
CA LEU A 95 0.54 -6.31 -8.22
C LEU A 95 0.90 -6.84 -6.82
N GLY A 96 1.26 -8.10 -6.75
CA GLY A 96 1.48 -8.82 -5.49
C GLY A 96 0.31 -9.71 -5.11
N GLY A 97 0.49 -10.44 -4.02
CA GLY A 97 -0.53 -11.32 -3.45
C GLY A 97 -1.22 -10.73 -2.22
N GLY A 98 -1.99 -11.57 -1.54
CA GLY A 98 -2.68 -11.16 -0.32
C GLY A 98 -3.86 -10.23 -0.60
N ASN A 99 -3.85 -9.07 0.03
CA ASN A 99 -4.89 -8.03 -0.10
C ASN A 99 -4.64 -7.05 -1.27
N HIS A 100 -3.57 -7.23 -2.06
CA HIS A 100 -3.32 -6.36 -3.21
C HIS A 100 -4.32 -6.64 -4.32
N PHE A 101 -4.83 -5.59 -4.94
CA PHE A 101 -5.83 -5.71 -6.01
C PHE A 101 -5.75 -4.58 -7.02
N LEU A 102 -6.31 -4.85 -8.19
CA LEU A 102 -6.64 -3.88 -9.22
C LEU A 102 -8.07 -4.16 -9.64
N SER A 103 -8.98 -3.23 -9.40
CA SER A 103 -10.39 -3.38 -9.69
C SER A 103 -10.91 -2.26 -10.58
N ILE A 104 -12.05 -2.53 -11.22
CA ILE A 104 -12.88 -1.54 -11.88
C ILE A 104 -14.20 -1.52 -11.15
N GLU A 105 -14.51 -0.36 -10.62
CA GLU A 105 -15.75 -0.08 -9.89
C GLU A 105 -16.54 1.01 -10.63
N GLU A 106 -17.83 1.12 -10.37
CA GLU A 106 -18.67 2.18 -10.95
C GLU A 106 -19.76 2.64 -10.00
N ASP A 107 -20.08 3.93 -10.09
CA ASP A 107 -21.30 4.52 -9.54
C ASP A 107 -22.26 4.92 -10.67
N GLU A 108 -23.22 5.78 -10.39
CA GLU A 108 -24.22 6.23 -11.39
C GLU A 108 -23.56 7.04 -12.52
N THR A 109 -22.51 7.77 -12.25
CA THR A 109 -21.92 8.79 -13.13
C THR A 109 -20.49 8.52 -13.58
N HIS A 110 -19.75 7.74 -12.82
CA HIS A 110 -18.32 7.50 -13.06
C HIS A 110 -17.96 6.03 -13.02
N MET A 111 -16.83 5.73 -13.65
CA MET A 111 -16.04 4.49 -13.49
C MET A 111 -14.77 4.84 -12.74
N TYR A 112 -14.32 3.91 -11.93
CA TYR A 112 -13.08 4.00 -11.16
C TYR A 112 -12.18 2.82 -11.47
N VAL A 113 -10.93 3.10 -11.81
CA VAL A 113 -9.88 2.10 -11.82
C VAL A 113 -9.12 2.24 -10.50
N ILE A 114 -9.18 1.25 -9.64
CA ILE A 114 -8.64 1.30 -8.28
C ILE A 114 -7.50 0.29 -8.16
N CYS A 115 -6.34 0.76 -7.68
CA CYS A 115 -5.18 -0.08 -7.43
C CYS A 115 -4.75 0.00 -5.96
N HIS A 116 -4.58 -1.15 -5.34
CA HIS A 116 -3.96 -1.32 -4.03
C HIS A 116 -2.72 -2.20 -4.16
N THR A 117 -1.56 -1.63 -3.89
CA THR A 117 -0.26 -2.34 -3.87
C THR A 117 0.80 -1.54 -3.11
N ASP A 118 1.94 -2.16 -2.85
CA ASP A 118 3.09 -1.70 -2.07
C ASP A 118 4.35 -1.48 -2.93
N SER A 119 5.50 -1.39 -2.26
CA SER A 119 6.84 -1.33 -2.87
C SER A 119 7.46 -2.68 -3.20
N ARG A 120 6.78 -3.80 -2.96
CA ARG A 120 7.22 -5.16 -3.21
C ARG A 120 8.57 -5.47 -2.51
N ASN A 121 9.47 -6.11 -3.23
CA ASN A 121 10.78 -6.55 -2.71
C ASN A 121 11.63 -5.42 -2.12
N LEU A 122 11.44 -4.17 -2.55
CA LEU A 122 12.17 -3.03 -1.97
C LEU A 122 11.76 -2.79 -0.51
N GLY A 123 10.46 -2.85 -0.21
CA GLY A 123 9.96 -2.72 1.16
C GLY A 123 10.43 -3.87 2.05
N ILE A 124 10.39 -5.11 1.55
CA ILE A 124 10.87 -6.29 2.27
C ILE A 124 12.36 -6.14 2.59
N TYR A 125 13.17 -5.73 1.62
CA TYR A 125 14.60 -5.50 1.80
C TYR A 125 14.86 -4.43 2.88
N PHE A 126 14.16 -3.30 2.82
CA PHE A 126 14.34 -2.22 3.78
C PHE A 126 13.89 -2.61 5.20
N TYR A 127 12.79 -3.35 5.32
CA TYR A 127 12.33 -3.95 6.56
C TYR A 127 13.41 -4.85 7.19
N GLN A 128 14.03 -5.74 6.40
CA GLN A 128 15.12 -6.61 6.85
C GLN A 128 16.36 -5.80 7.27
N LYS A 129 16.66 -4.71 6.55
CA LYS A 129 17.75 -3.79 6.90
C LYS A 129 17.52 -3.15 8.27
N MET A 130 16.32 -2.66 8.56
CA MET A 130 15.97 -2.11 9.88
C MET A 130 16.15 -3.15 10.99
N TYR A 131 15.68 -4.38 10.78
CA TYR A 131 15.87 -5.45 11.76
C TYR A 131 17.34 -5.79 12.01
N LYS A 132 18.12 -5.84 10.95
CA LYS A 132 19.56 -6.06 11.07
C LYS A 132 20.23 -4.94 11.85
N MET A 133 19.88 -3.69 11.63
CA MET A 133 20.39 -2.56 12.41
C MET A 133 20.04 -2.68 13.90
N LEU A 134 18.82 -3.12 14.24
CA LEU A 134 18.42 -3.38 15.62
C LEU A 134 19.25 -4.52 16.25
N GLN A 135 19.48 -5.60 15.51
CA GLN A 135 20.27 -6.74 15.97
C GLN A 135 21.72 -6.34 16.19
N ASP A 136 22.35 -5.71 15.21
CA ASP A 136 23.78 -5.39 15.22
C ASP A 136 24.13 -4.34 16.32
N LYS A 137 23.24 -3.38 16.56
CA LYS A 137 23.50 -2.27 17.49
C LYS A 137 22.92 -2.49 18.88
N TYR A 138 21.76 -3.13 18.99
CA TYR A 138 20.98 -3.22 20.22
C TYR A 138 20.70 -4.66 20.67
N ASN A 139 21.22 -5.66 19.96
CA ASN A 139 20.99 -7.10 20.26
C ASN A 139 19.49 -7.43 20.43
N ASN A 140 18.62 -6.73 19.74
CA ASN A 140 17.15 -6.80 19.84
C ASN A 140 16.57 -6.48 21.24
N GLU A 141 17.29 -5.73 22.08
CA GLU A 141 16.80 -5.29 23.38
C GLU A 141 15.69 -4.23 23.26
N ILE A 142 15.65 -3.51 22.12
CA ILE A 142 14.59 -2.58 21.77
C ILE A 142 13.93 -2.99 20.45
N ASN A 143 12.65 -2.61 20.27
CA ASN A 143 11.87 -2.93 19.07
C ASN A 143 11.67 -1.73 18.12
N TYR A 144 12.42 -0.66 18.32
CA TYR A 144 12.42 0.55 17.51
C TYR A 144 13.85 0.98 17.19
N LEU A 145 14.01 1.68 16.07
CA LEU A 145 15.28 2.30 15.66
C LEU A 145 15.23 3.79 16.04
N PRO A 146 16.11 4.28 16.93
CA PRO A 146 16.24 5.72 17.21
C PRO A 146 16.57 6.52 15.95
N ILE A 147 16.00 7.74 15.83
CA ILE A 147 16.22 8.60 14.64
C ILE A 147 17.68 9.01 14.48
N GLU A 148 18.42 9.10 15.57
CA GLU A 148 19.85 9.39 15.58
C GLU A 148 20.71 8.35 14.87
N ASP A 149 20.16 7.13 14.73
CA ASP A 149 20.76 6.03 13.99
C ASP A 149 20.36 6.02 12.50
N ALA A 150 19.33 6.78 12.16
CA ALA A 150 18.88 6.94 10.80
C ALA A 150 19.73 8.02 10.10
N THR A 151 20.75 7.59 9.39
CA THR A 151 21.56 8.49 8.54
C THR A 151 20.68 9.17 7.49
N GLU A 152 21.15 10.30 6.94
CA GLU A 152 20.49 10.95 5.81
C GLU A 152 20.26 9.97 4.64
N GLN A 153 21.21 9.11 4.36
CA GLN A 153 21.08 8.06 3.35
C GLN A 153 19.94 7.09 3.66
N PHE A 154 19.77 6.71 4.93
CA PHE A 154 18.66 5.83 5.37
C PHE A 154 17.30 6.51 5.14
N VAL A 155 17.16 7.78 5.52
CA VAL A 155 15.93 8.54 5.33
C VAL A 155 15.59 8.73 3.85
N ASN A 156 16.60 9.03 3.02
CA ASN A 156 16.43 9.16 1.58
C ASN A 156 16.02 7.84 0.92
N GLU A 157 16.59 6.72 1.34
CA GLU A 157 16.18 5.39 0.87
C GLU A 157 14.73 5.07 1.26
N TYR A 158 14.35 5.32 2.52
CA TYR A 158 12.99 5.17 2.99
C TYR A 158 11.98 5.96 2.13
N ASN A 159 12.23 7.25 1.91
CA ASN A 159 11.38 8.11 1.11
C ASN A 159 11.31 7.65 -0.36
N SER A 160 12.44 7.20 -0.93
CA SER A 160 12.49 6.67 -2.29
C SER A 160 11.61 5.44 -2.50
N ILE A 161 11.51 4.59 -1.47
CA ILE A 161 10.65 3.39 -1.50
C ILE A 161 9.16 3.79 -1.46
N LEU A 162 8.79 4.78 -0.64
CA LEU A 162 7.42 5.31 -0.60
C LEU A 162 7.02 5.93 -1.95
N ASP A 163 7.92 6.71 -2.54
CA ASP A 163 7.72 7.30 -3.87
C ASP A 163 7.58 6.23 -4.96
N TYR A 164 8.41 5.20 -4.89
CA TYR A 164 8.34 4.06 -5.81
C TYR A 164 6.97 3.35 -5.72
N ALA A 165 6.48 3.05 -4.50
CA ALA A 165 5.16 2.44 -4.32
C ALA A 165 4.04 3.31 -4.91
N THR A 166 4.12 4.63 -4.73
CA THR A 166 3.17 5.59 -5.30
C THR A 166 3.21 5.61 -6.83
N LYS A 167 4.40 5.63 -7.43
CA LYS A 167 4.58 5.55 -8.88
C LYS A 167 4.03 4.25 -9.45
N ARG A 168 4.26 3.12 -8.80
CA ARG A 168 3.73 1.82 -9.21
C ARG A 168 2.20 1.84 -9.29
N ARG A 169 1.51 2.31 -8.24
CA ARG A 169 0.05 2.42 -8.26
C ARG A 169 -0.43 3.27 -9.43
N LYS A 170 0.23 4.40 -9.66
CA LYS A 170 -0.08 5.28 -10.80
C LYS A 170 0.09 4.57 -12.14
N GLU A 171 1.16 3.82 -12.31
CA GLU A 171 1.40 3.04 -13.54
C GLU A 171 0.31 1.99 -13.78
N PHE A 172 -0.14 1.28 -12.74
CA PHE A 172 -1.20 0.28 -12.87
C PHE A 172 -2.53 0.91 -13.31
N VAL A 173 -2.96 2.02 -12.69
CA VAL A 173 -4.21 2.65 -13.07
C VAL A 173 -4.14 3.25 -14.47
N ILE A 174 -3.02 3.84 -14.88
CA ILE A 174 -2.82 4.39 -16.23
C ILE A 174 -2.74 3.27 -17.28
N LYS A 175 -2.03 2.18 -17.03
CA LYS A 175 -2.00 1.03 -17.95
C LYS A 175 -3.40 0.47 -18.17
N ASN A 176 -4.21 0.39 -17.12
CA ASN A 176 -5.59 -0.06 -17.24
C ASN A 176 -6.43 0.92 -18.07
N PHE A 177 -6.33 2.21 -17.83
CA PHE A 177 -7.01 3.23 -18.62
C PHE A 177 -6.65 3.13 -20.12
N ASN A 178 -5.36 3.04 -20.43
CA ASN A 178 -4.90 2.87 -21.81
C ASN A 178 -5.41 1.57 -22.46
N PHE A 179 -5.50 0.48 -21.68
CA PHE A 179 -6.09 -0.76 -22.12
C PHE A 179 -7.59 -0.58 -22.49
N LEU A 180 -8.36 0.14 -21.67
CA LEU A 180 -9.77 0.42 -21.94
C LEU A 180 -9.97 1.21 -23.23
N ILE A 181 -9.11 2.20 -23.50
CA ILE A 181 -9.14 2.95 -24.78
C ILE A 181 -8.77 2.04 -25.96
N LYS A 182 -7.64 1.32 -25.86
CA LYS A 182 -7.14 0.43 -26.93
C LYS A 182 -8.18 -0.61 -27.35
N ASN A 183 -8.95 -1.13 -26.39
CA ASN A 183 -9.96 -2.15 -26.63
C ASN A 183 -11.38 -1.57 -26.86
N LYS A 184 -11.47 -0.27 -27.09
CA LYS A 184 -12.73 0.45 -27.41
C LYS A 184 -13.84 0.29 -26.38
N TYR A 185 -13.47 0.23 -25.10
CA TYR A 185 -14.40 0.40 -23.98
C TYR A 185 -14.65 1.87 -23.71
N LEU A 186 -13.63 2.71 -23.90
CA LEU A 186 -13.69 4.16 -23.74
C LEU A 186 -13.43 4.87 -25.06
N ASN A 187 -13.96 6.10 -25.15
CA ASN A 187 -13.65 7.05 -26.21
C ASN A 187 -12.14 7.38 -26.19
N GLU A 188 -11.52 7.51 -27.37
CA GLU A 188 -10.12 7.91 -27.51
C GLU A 188 -9.79 9.28 -26.89
N LYS A 189 -10.82 10.13 -26.73
CA LYS A 189 -10.74 11.45 -26.08
C LYS A 189 -11.16 11.43 -24.62
N ALA A 190 -11.42 10.25 -24.05
CA ALA A 190 -11.74 10.14 -22.63
C ALA A 190 -10.63 10.75 -21.79
N ASP A 191 -11.02 11.46 -20.74
CA ASP A 191 -10.09 12.05 -19.77
C ASP A 191 -10.30 11.41 -18.40
N TYR A 192 -9.37 11.63 -17.49
CA TYR A 192 -9.42 11.08 -16.15
C TYR A 192 -8.86 12.05 -15.10
N VAL A 193 -9.27 11.81 -13.86
CA VAL A 193 -8.72 12.46 -12.67
C VAL A 193 -8.12 11.40 -11.75
N ILE A 194 -6.89 11.62 -11.28
CA ILE A 194 -6.20 10.77 -10.28
C ILE A 194 -6.21 11.50 -8.94
#